data_28c77641eb7ed88255b676b854675d69
#
_entry.id   28c77641eb7ed88255b676b854675d69
#
_cell.length_a   1.000
_cell.length_b   1.000
_cell.length_c   1.000
_cell.angle_alpha   90.00
_cell.angle_beta   90.00
_cell.angle_gamma   90.00
#
_symmetry.space_group_name_H-M   'P 1'
#
loop_
_entity.id
_entity.type
_entity.pdbx_description
1 polymer ?
#
loop_
_entity_poly.entity_id
_entity_poly.type
_entity_poly.pdbx_seq_one_letter_code
_entity_poly.pdbx_strand_id
1 'polypeptide(L)'
;MSSYYEKMLATGEVKCIDEEVPFEIPASWSWARLTHVTYLIEDCPHSTAKDEGKGYPLVRTPNIGFGFLQLNGVHRVSEKVYNQRNVRAVPQKDDLIFAREAPAGNIAVIQNEKVCLGQRTVLLRPITDCILPQYLAYYVLAPSSQQNLVEKSSGTTVAHVNLSDFRPYLIAVPPIDEQKQIVNKLIELLSLIDKYNCYGDKLAKLNNEIYTLLKKSILQEAIQGKLVPQIIEDGTAYELLEQIKAEKQNLVKEGKLKKSALATSVIFRGDDNKYYEQIGSKVTEIELPFDFPSTWSIARLNAVCQLTDGLKIFGKQCLLDAKYLRGKSSETILEQGKLVYKGDNIMLVDGENSGEVFIVPQDGYMGSTFKQLWISSSMYEPYVLAFIQFYKETLRNSKKGAAIPHLNKELFYGLIIGIPPFQEQKRIVQKIELSAQLLK
;
A
#
# COMPACT_ATOMS: atom_id res chain seq x y z
N MET A 1 17.75 -50.49 7.32
CA MET A 1 16.46 -49.84 7.65
C MET A 1 15.60 -50.86 8.38
N SER A 2 15.05 -50.51 9.54
CA SER A 2 14.11 -51.38 10.26
C SER A 2 12.73 -51.22 9.59
N SER A 3 12.09 -52.33 9.21
CA SER A 3 10.77 -52.32 8.65
C SER A 3 9.71 -52.10 9.74
N TYR A 4 8.68 -51.32 9.44
CA TYR A 4 7.56 -51.09 10.33
C TYR A 4 6.39 -52.01 10.00
N TYR A 5 5.81 -52.59 11.04
CA TYR A 5 4.66 -53.51 10.92
C TYR A 5 3.52 -53.07 11.81
N GLU A 6 2.31 -53.07 11.26
CA GLU A 6 1.06 -52.86 12.00
C GLU A 6 0.42 -54.24 12.29
N LYS A 7 0.09 -54.50 13.56
CA LYS A 7 -0.60 -55.72 13.96
C LYS A 7 -2.05 -55.38 14.34
N MET A 8 -2.99 -55.97 13.63
CA MET A 8 -4.39 -55.87 13.94
C MET A 8 -4.72 -56.76 15.13
N LEU A 9 -5.07 -56.18 16.30
CA LEU A 9 -5.27 -56.96 17.56
C LEU A 9 -6.52 -57.84 17.47
N ALA A 10 -7.55 -57.47 16.72
CA ALA A 10 -8.79 -58.22 16.56
C ALA A 10 -8.65 -59.48 15.71
N THR A 11 -7.78 -59.43 14.68
CA THR A 11 -7.63 -60.53 13.72
C THR A 11 -6.28 -61.24 13.84
N GLY A 12 -5.31 -60.61 14.53
CA GLY A 12 -3.93 -61.09 14.59
C GLY A 12 -3.11 -60.88 13.30
N GLU A 13 -3.70 -60.26 12.29
CA GLU A 13 -3.06 -59.96 11.01
C GLU A 13 -1.90 -58.96 11.20
N VAL A 14 -0.79 -59.21 10.47
CA VAL A 14 0.38 -58.34 10.47
C VAL A 14 0.62 -57.80 9.07
N LYS A 15 0.64 -56.47 8.92
CA LYS A 15 0.87 -55.78 7.63
C LYS A 15 2.17 -54.94 7.73
N CYS A 16 3.01 -55.00 6.70
CA CYS A 16 4.12 -54.06 6.56
C CYS A 16 3.54 -52.70 6.14
N ILE A 17 3.98 -51.62 6.81
CA ILE A 17 3.53 -50.23 6.57
C ILE A 17 4.66 -49.30 6.11
N ASP A 18 5.82 -49.84 5.68
CA ASP A 18 6.98 -49.05 5.29
C ASP A 18 6.64 -48.01 4.20
N GLU A 19 5.76 -48.33 3.25
CA GLU A 19 5.31 -47.40 2.20
C GLU A 19 4.39 -46.29 2.70
N GLU A 20 3.79 -46.47 3.89
CA GLU A 20 2.92 -45.49 4.52
C GLU A 20 3.68 -44.55 5.47
N VAL A 21 4.86 -44.94 5.92
CA VAL A 21 5.69 -44.21 6.87
C VAL A 21 6.43 -43.07 6.14
N PRO A 22 6.19 -41.80 6.48
CA PRO A 22 6.72 -40.66 5.72
C PRO A 22 8.20 -40.36 6.03
N PHE A 23 8.73 -40.81 7.19
CA PHE A 23 10.10 -40.56 7.65
C PHE A 23 10.47 -41.51 8.81
N GLU A 24 11.75 -41.65 9.09
CA GLU A 24 12.22 -42.39 10.25
C GLU A 24 12.00 -41.61 11.55
N ILE A 25 11.60 -42.30 12.62
CA ILE A 25 11.39 -41.72 13.96
C ILE A 25 12.41 -42.25 14.97
N PRO A 26 12.72 -41.48 16.03
CA PRO A 26 13.56 -41.97 17.14
C PRO A 26 13.01 -43.26 17.76
N ALA A 27 13.87 -44.09 18.32
CA ALA A 27 13.48 -45.38 18.94
C ALA A 27 12.51 -45.24 20.12
N SER A 28 12.45 -44.05 20.75
CA SER A 28 11.51 -43.70 21.82
C SER A 28 10.13 -43.32 21.33
N TRP A 29 9.94 -43.11 20.01
CA TRP A 29 8.67 -42.72 19.40
C TRP A 29 7.94 -43.94 18.85
N SER A 30 6.64 -43.78 18.67
CA SER A 30 5.79 -44.82 18.05
C SER A 30 4.92 -44.24 16.97
N TRP A 31 4.68 -45.03 15.91
CA TRP A 31 3.66 -44.73 14.92
C TRP A 31 2.27 -45.17 15.42
N ALA A 32 1.27 -44.31 15.31
CA ALA A 32 -0.09 -44.64 15.64
C ALA A 32 -1.04 -44.10 14.58
N ARG A 33 -2.15 -44.78 14.31
CA ARG A 33 -3.23 -44.23 13.50
C ARG A 33 -3.93 -43.10 14.25
N LEU A 34 -4.40 -42.06 13.54
CA LEU A 34 -5.16 -40.96 14.16
C LEU A 34 -6.35 -41.47 14.97
N THR A 35 -7.04 -42.52 14.50
CA THR A 35 -8.10 -43.20 15.24
C THR A 35 -7.67 -43.85 16.55
N HIS A 36 -6.41 -44.16 16.72
CA HIS A 36 -5.88 -44.78 17.96
C HIS A 36 -5.47 -43.75 19.00
N VAL A 37 -5.26 -42.51 18.60
CA VAL A 37 -4.91 -41.40 19.50
C VAL A 37 -6.05 -40.40 19.74
N THR A 38 -7.24 -40.72 19.21
CA THR A 38 -8.45 -39.90 19.39
C THR A 38 -9.62 -40.74 19.86
N TYR A 39 -10.42 -40.21 20.83
CA TYR A 39 -11.69 -40.80 21.23
C TYR A 39 -12.77 -40.64 20.16
N LEU A 40 -12.67 -39.57 19.37
CA LEU A 40 -13.73 -39.15 18.45
C LEU A 40 -13.12 -38.48 17.23
N ILE A 41 -13.59 -38.85 16.05
CA ILE A 41 -13.40 -38.13 14.78
C ILE A 41 -14.79 -37.98 14.15
N GLU A 42 -15.43 -36.83 14.33
CA GLU A 42 -16.83 -36.63 13.94
C GLU A 42 -16.97 -35.57 12.85
N ASP A 43 -17.72 -35.88 11.81
CA ASP A 43 -17.99 -34.99 10.70
C ASP A 43 -19.05 -33.94 11.09
N CYS A 44 -18.93 -32.75 10.51
CA CYS A 44 -19.90 -31.67 10.70
C CYS A 44 -21.26 -32.00 10.10
N PRO A 45 -22.36 -31.33 10.53
CA PRO A 45 -23.60 -31.33 9.80
C PRO A 45 -23.44 -30.73 8.40
N HIS A 46 -23.88 -31.45 7.35
CA HIS A 46 -23.75 -31.04 5.94
C HIS A 46 -24.72 -29.94 5.50
N SER A 47 -25.31 -29.20 6.44
CA SER A 47 -26.23 -28.10 6.19
C SER A 47 -25.58 -26.75 6.48
N THR A 48 -25.96 -25.72 5.73
CA THR A 48 -25.52 -24.34 5.98
C THR A 48 -26.40 -23.69 7.03
N ALA A 49 -25.81 -23.12 8.08
CA ALA A 49 -26.53 -22.25 9.00
C ALA A 49 -26.36 -20.78 8.59
N LYS A 50 -27.43 -20.00 8.72
CA LYS A 50 -27.40 -18.55 8.48
C LYS A 50 -26.70 -17.85 9.65
N ASP A 51 -26.05 -16.73 9.35
CA ASP A 51 -25.55 -15.83 10.37
C ASP A 51 -26.71 -15.07 11.00
N GLU A 52 -26.88 -15.23 12.33
CA GLU A 52 -27.90 -14.52 13.12
C GLU A 52 -27.31 -13.32 13.85
N GLY A 53 -26.01 -13.03 13.68
CA GLY A 53 -25.29 -11.89 14.22
C GLY A 53 -25.04 -11.92 15.72
N LYS A 54 -25.66 -12.84 16.47
CA LYS A 54 -25.53 -12.98 17.93
C LYS A 54 -25.63 -14.43 18.38
N GLY A 55 -25.14 -14.73 19.58
CA GLY A 55 -25.15 -16.07 20.15
C GLY A 55 -23.80 -16.78 20.02
N TYR A 56 -23.84 -18.09 19.72
CA TYR A 56 -22.67 -18.97 19.71
C TYR A 56 -21.88 -18.86 18.40
N PRO A 57 -20.55 -18.87 18.43
CA PRO A 57 -19.72 -18.86 17.22
C PRO A 57 -19.94 -20.12 16.36
N LEU A 58 -20.17 -19.93 15.07
CA LEU A 58 -20.23 -20.98 14.05
C LEU A 58 -18.87 -21.07 13.35
N VAL A 59 -18.05 -22.04 13.74
CA VAL A 59 -16.70 -22.22 13.20
C VAL A 59 -16.78 -22.87 11.82
N ARG A 60 -16.45 -22.11 10.80
CA ARG A 60 -16.31 -22.56 9.40
C ARG A 60 -14.84 -22.63 9.02
N THR A 61 -14.53 -23.22 7.88
CA THR A 61 -13.13 -23.39 7.43
C THR A 61 -12.30 -22.10 7.44
N PRO A 62 -12.80 -20.89 7.07
CA PRO A 62 -12.03 -19.66 7.18
C PRO A 62 -11.73 -19.22 8.61
N ASN A 63 -12.42 -19.78 9.60
CA ASN A 63 -12.22 -19.46 11.01
C ASN A 63 -11.17 -20.37 11.69
N ILE A 64 -10.61 -21.32 10.93
CA ILE A 64 -9.59 -22.27 11.43
C ILE A 64 -8.23 -21.75 10.96
N GLY A 65 -7.46 -21.20 11.90
CA GLY A 65 -6.12 -20.71 11.66
C GLY A 65 -5.05 -21.79 11.88
N PHE A 66 -3.82 -21.36 12.02
CA PHE A 66 -2.65 -22.22 12.24
C PHE A 66 -2.54 -22.59 13.73
N GLY A 67 -3.29 -23.61 14.17
CA GLY A 67 -3.32 -24.08 15.55
C GLY A 67 -4.32 -23.37 16.48
N PHE A 68 -4.99 -22.32 16.03
CA PHE A 68 -5.92 -21.52 16.82
C PHE A 68 -7.16 -21.09 16.02
N LEU A 69 -8.27 -20.79 16.73
CA LEU A 69 -9.50 -20.30 16.13
C LEU A 69 -9.47 -18.78 15.93
N GLN A 70 -9.93 -18.33 14.76
CA GLN A 70 -10.11 -16.93 14.41
C GLN A 70 -11.57 -16.54 14.59
N LEU A 71 -11.95 -16.05 15.76
CA LEU A 71 -13.34 -15.77 16.10
C LEU A 71 -13.76 -14.30 15.91
N ASN A 72 -12.85 -13.42 15.46
CA ASN A 72 -13.19 -12.05 15.09
C ASN A 72 -14.05 -12.04 13.83
N GLY A 73 -15.27 -11.45 13.91
CA GLY A 73 -16.20 -11.42 12.78
C GLY A 73 -16.77 -12.79 12.39
N VAL A 74 -16.66 -13.81 13.28
CA VAL A 74 -17.25 -15.12 13.04
C VAL A 74 -18.78 -15.04 13.00
N HIS A 75 -19.40 -15.83 12.13
CA HIS A 75 -20.84 -16.00 12.11
C HIS A 75 -21.34 -16.53 13.46
N ARG A 76 -22.49 -16.06 13.91
CA ARG A 76 -23.08 -16.47 15.20
C ARG A 76 -24.47 -17.03 14.99
N VAL A 77 -24.82 -17.98 15.82
CA VAL A 77 -26.11 -18.69 15.76
C VAL A 77 -26.79 -18.75 17.11
N SER A 78 -28.12 -18.89 17.11
CA SER A 78 -28.92 -19.06 18.31
C SER A 78 -28.60 -20.37 19.04
N GLU A 79 -29.00 -20.48 20.29
CA GLU A 79 -28.85 -21.69 21.10
C GLU A 79 -29.56 -22.90 20.47
N LYS A 80 -30.70 -22.68 19.83
CA LYS A 80 -31.43 -23.73 19.11
C LYS A 80 -30.57 -24.31 17.99
N VAL A 81 -29.95 -23.47 17.17
CA VAL A 81 -29.09 -23.89 16.07
C VAL A 81 -27.78 -24.50 16.59
N TYR A 82 -27.20 -23.93 17.66
CA TYR A 82 -26.04 -24.51 18.35
C TYR A 82 -26.31 -25.95 18.80
N ASN A 83 -27.43 -26.21 19.48
CA ASN A 83 -27.79 -27.54 19.93
C ASN A 83 -28.06 -28.50 18.77
N GLN A 84 -28.72 -28.04 17.70
CA GLN A 84 -28.95 -28.85 16.49
C GLN A 84 -27.67 -29.27 15.80
N ARG A 85 -26.68 -28.38 15.74
CA ARG A 85 -25.40 -28.65 15.08
C ARG A 85 -24.47 -29.54 15.90
N ASN A 86 -24.62 -29.56 17.20
CA ASN A 86 -23.78 -30.31 18.13
C ASN A 86 -24.42 -31.64 18.59
N VAL A 87 -25.46 -32.12 17.90
CA VAL A 87 -26.16 -33.37 18.23
C VAL A 87 -25.23 -34.60 18.26
N ARG A 88 -24.27 -34.67 17.33
CA ARG A 88 -23.32 -35.80 17.24
C ARG A 88 -22.23 -35.71 18.30
N ALA A 89 -21.69 -34.52 18.50
CA ALA A 89 -20.70 -34.24 19.52
C ALA A 89 -20.71 -32.74 19.85
N VAL A 90 -20.70 -32.43 21.14
CA VAL A 90 -20.53 -31.06 21.62
C VAL A 90 -19.03 -30.77 21.70
N PRO A 91 -18.52 -29.77 20.94
CA PRO A 91 -17.12 -29.36 21.03
C PRO A 91 -16.74 -28.92 22.43
N GLN A 92 -15.62 -29.37 22.94
CA GLN A 92 -15.13 -29.14 24.29
C GLN A 92 -13.74 -28.52 24.24
N LYS A 93 -13.24 -28.03 25.38
CA LYS A 93 -11.86 -27.65 25.56
C LYS A 93 -10.95 -28.82 25.19
N ASP A 94 -9.82 -28.51 24.56
CA ASP A 94 -8.80 -29.44 24.05
C ASP A 94 -9.25 -30.34 22.88
N ASP A 95 -10.48 -30.21 22.39
CA ASP A 95 -10.85 -30.72 21.07
C ASP A 95 -10.18 -29.91 19.94
N LEU A 96 -10.02 -30.52 18.78
CA LEU A 96 -9.51 -29.85 17.58
C LEU A 96 -10.60 -29.78 16.51
N ILE A 97 -10.59 -28.70 15.74
CA ILE A 97 -11.43 -28.57 14.55
C ILE A 97 -10.51 -28.53 13.33
N PHE A 98 -10.73 -29.48 12.41
CA PHE A 98 -9.98 -29.63 11.16
C PHE A 98 -10.82 -29.13 9.98
N ALA A 99 -10.19 -28.39 9.05
CA ALA A 99 -10.80 -27.91 7.81
C ALA A 99 -10.56 -28.92 6.67
N ARG A 100 -11.65 -29.46 6.10
CA ARG A 100 -11.58 -30.40 4.98
C ARG A 100 -11.42 -29.73 3.62
N GLU A 101 -11.85 -28.48 3.50
CA GLU A 101 -11.83 -27.70 2.25
C GLU A 101 -11.62 -26.21 2.53
N ALA A 102 -11.08 -25.49 1.55
CA ALA A 102 -11.06 -24.04 1.38
C ALA A 102 -10.83 -23.14 2.63
N PRO A 103 -9.69 -23.15 3.26
CA PRO A 103 -8.46 -23.91 2.96
C PRO A 103 -8.47 -25.28 3.63
N ALA A 104 -8.16 -26.33 2.85
CA ALA A 104 -8.02 -27.68 3.38
C ALA A 104 -6.75 -27.81 4.20
N GLY A 105 -6.76 -28.67 5.24
CA GLY A 105 -5.58 -28.99 6.03
C GLY A 105 -5.38 -28.13 7.28
N ASN A 106 -6.02 -26.97 7.40
CA ASN A 106 -5.96 -26.18 8.63
C ASN A 106 -6.62 -26.91 9.81
N ILE A 107 -6.04 -26.76 10.98
CA ILE A 107 -6.53 -27.33 12.23
C ILE A 107 -6.29 -26.36 13.39
N ALA A 108 -7.22 -26.31 14.33
CA ALA A 108 -7.14 -25.44 15.49
C ALA A 108 -7.63 -26.15 16.76
N VAL A 109 -7.00 -25.86 17.89
CA VAL A 109 -7.38 -26.34 19.20
C VAL A 109 -8.41 -25.41 19.84
N ILE A 110 -9.50 -25.95 20.39
CA ILE A 110 -10.49 -25.23 21.17
C ILE A 110 -9.93 -24.96 22.56
N GLN A 111 -9.88 -23.71 22.98
CA GLN A 111 -9.42 -23.33 24.33
C GLN A 111 -10.59 -23.38 25.32
N ASN A 112 -11.38 -22.32 25.40
CA ASN A 112 -12.52 -22.23 26.30
C ASN A 112 -13.81 -21.79 25.61
N GLU A 113 -13.79 -21.73 24.28
CA GLU A 113 -14.89 -21.21 23.49
C GLU A 113 -16.01 -22.25 23.35
N LYS A 114 -17.25 -21.84 23.59
CA LYS A 114 -18.42 -22.63 23.23
C LYS A 114 -18.76 -22.41 21.78
N VAL A 115 -18.34 -23.31 20.90
CA VAL A 115 -18.50 -23.20 19.44
C VAL A 115 -19.38 -24.32 18.88
N CYS A 116 -19.91 -24.12 17.69
CA CYS A 116 -20.51 -25.20 16.91
C CYS A 116 -19.85 -25.30 15.52
N LEU A 117 -19.93 -26.51 14.96
CA LEU A 117 -19.27 -26.83 13.69
C LEU A 117 -20.04 -26.26 12.50
N GLY A 118 -19.33 -25.53 11.65
CA GLY A 118 -19.78 -25.14 10.32
C GLY A 118 -19.68 -26.30 9.33
N GLN A 119 -19.98 -26.03 8.06
CA GLN A 119 -19.78 -27.02 6.99
C GLN A 119 -18.29 -27.28 6.75
N ARG A 120 -17.96 -28.49 6.27
CA ARG A 120 -16.63 -28.89 5.84
C ARG A 120 -15.58 -28.88 6.94
N THR A 121 -16.03 -29.04 8.19
CA THR A 121 -15.14 -29.16 9.35
C THR A 121 -15.30 -30.52 10.01
N VAL A 122 -14.28 -30.98 10.71
CA VAL A 122 -14.24 -32.24 11.45
C VAL A 122 -13.81 -31.95 12.88
N LEU A 123 -14.51 -32.52 13.84
CA LEU A 123 -14.13 -32.48 15.24
C LEU A 123 -13.27 -33.67 15.58
N LEU A 124 -12.13 -33.45 16.23
CA LEU A 124 -11.29 -34.47 16.80
C LEU A 124 -11.21 -34.27 18.31
N ARG A 125 -11.38 -35.37 19.06
CA ARG A 125 -11.15 -35.41 20.52
C ARG A 125 -9.98 -36.29 20.85
N PRO A 126 -8.78 -35.74 21.12
CA PRO A 126 -7.60 -36.52 21.38
C PRO A 126 -7.69 -37.24 22.75
N ILE A 127 -6.95 -38.34 22.85
CA ILE A 127 -6.72 -39.04 24.13
C ILE A 127 -5.55 -38.31 24.80
N THR A 128 -5.83 -37.35 25.67
CA THR A 128 -4.86 -36.41 26.22
C THR A 128 -3.76 -37.06 27.07
N ASP A 129 -3.97 -38.28 27.52
CA ASP A 129 -2.97 -39.07 28.26
C ASP A 129 -1.87 -39.62 27.34
N CYS A 130 -2.11 -39.67 26.01
CA CYS A 130 -1.14 -40.15 25.02
C CYS A 130 -0.72 -39.10 24.01
N ILE A 131 -1.58 -38.14 23.68
CA ILE A 131 -1.25 -37.10 22.71
C ILE A 131 -1.78 -35.72 23.13
N LEU A 132 -0.89 -34.73 23.17
CA LEU A 132 -1.29 -33.35 23.44
C LEU A 132 -2.04 -32.74 22.25
N PRO A 133 -3.18 -32.04 22.48
CA PRO A 133 -3.93 -31.39 21.42
C PRO A 133 -3.09 -30.45 20.55
N GLN A 134 -2.21 -29.65 21.17
CA GLN A 134 -1.31 -28.71 20.48
C GLN A 134 -0.28 -29.44 19.64
N TYR A 135 0.27 -30.56 20.16
CA TYR A 135 1.22 -31.38 19.40
C TYR A 135 0.53 -31.97 18.16
N LEU A 136 -0.66 -32.56 18.34
CA LEU A 136 -1.44 -33.10 17.22
C LEU A 136 -1.77 -32.02 16.17
N ALA A 137 -2.15 -30.81 16.62
CA ALA A 137 -2.38 -29.71 15.71
C ALA A 137 -1.14 -29.35 14.88
N TYR A 138 0.01 -29.17 15.52
CA TYR A 138 1.25 -28.84 14.83
C TYR A 138 1.77 -29.99 13.94
N TYR A 139 1.55 -31.23 14.34
CA TYR A 139 1.89 -32.39 13.50
C TYR A 139 1.09 -32.39 12.20
N VAL A 140 -0.23 -32.16 12.29
CA VAL A 140 -1.10 -32.06 11.10
C VAL A 140 -0.74 -30.85 10.24
N LEU A 141 -0.32 -29.74 10.84
CA LEU A 141 0.12 -28.53 10.15
C LEU A 141 1.54 -28.60 9.57
N ALA A 142 2.33 -29.62 9.93
CA ALA A 142 3.67 -29.78 9.41
C ALA A 142 3.65 -29.99 7.87
N PRO A 143 4.65 -29.45 7.13
CA PRO A 143 4.69 -29.53 5.67
C PRO A 143 4.53 -30.97 5.12
N SER A 144 5.14 -31.96 5.75
CA SER A 144 5.03 -33.39 5.36
C SER A 144 3.58 -33.90 5.49
N SER A 145 2.88 -33.51 6.57
CA SER A 145 1.47 -33.88 6.76
C SER A 145 0.56 -33.18 5.76
N GLN A 146 0.79 -31.89 5.50
CA GLN A 146 0.04 -31.11 4.52
C GLN A 146 0.20 -31.68 3.11
N GLN A 147 1.42 -32.03 2.72
CA GLN A 147 1.71 -32.65 1.45
C GLN A 147 0.97 -34.00 1.29
N ASN A 148 0.97 -34.83 2.31
CA ASN A 148 0.32 -36.14 2.26
C ASN A 148 -1.21 -36.05 2.33
N LEU A 149 -1.78 -35.15 3.12
CA LEU A 149 -3.23 -35.05 3.33
C LEU A 149 -3.93 -34.20 2.27
N VAL A 150 -3.29 -33.12 1.81
CA VAL A 150 -3.93 -32.12 0.94
C VAL A 150 -3.51 -32.30 -0.51
N GLU A 151 -2.23 -32.44 -0.82
CA GLU A 151 -1.75 -32.53 -2.20
C GLU A 151 -2.11 -33.87 -2.87
N LYS A 152 -2.09 -34.99 -2.12
CA LYS A 152 -2.50 -36.30 -2.66
C LYS A 152 -4.00 -36.43 -2.90
N SER A 153 -4.81 -35.58 -2.27
CA SER A 153 -6.27 -35.58 -2.43
C SER A 153 -6.76 -34.87 -3.70
N SER A 154 -5.88 -34.28 -4.49
CA SER A 154 -6.23 -33.39 -5.59
C SER A 154 -6.40 -34.12 -6.92
N GLY A 155 -7.64 -34.40 -7.26
CA GLY A 155 -8.11 -34.61 -8.64
C GLY A 155 -9.12 -33.56 -9.10
N THR A 156 -9.40 -32.53 -8.27
CA THR A 156 -10.46 -31.53 -8.48
C THR A 156 -9.94 -30.12 -8.27
N THR A 157 -10.65 -29.13 -8.81
CA THR A 157 -10.30 -27.69 -8.75
C THR A 157 -10.17 -27.14 -7.31
N VAL A 158 -10.67 -27.83 -6.29
CA VAL A 158 -10.58 -27.47 -4.87
C VAL A 158 -10.01 -28.64 -4.08
N ALA A 159 -8.93 -28.43 -3.34
CA ALA A 159 -8.37 -29.43 -2.46
C ALA A 159 -9.38 -29.87 -1.39
N HIS A 160 -9.59 -31.18 -1.25
CA HIS A 160 -10.54 -31.78 -0.32
C HIS A 160 -9.92 -32.98 0.39
N VAL A 161 -9.97 -33.02 1.72
CA VAL A 161 -9.50 -34.16 2.50
C VAL A 161 -10.66 -35.08 2.82
N ASN A 162 -10.59 -36.34 2.34
CA ASN A 162 -11.60 -37.35 2.65
C ASN A 162 -11.37 -37.94 4.04
N LEU A 163 -12.46 -38.18 4.77
CA LEU A 163 -12.36 -38.83 6.09
C LEU A 163 -11.84 -40.25 6.03
N SER A 164 -12.04 -40.96 4.90
CA SER A 164 -11.47 -42.28 4.66
C SER A 164 -9.93 -42.28 4.69
N ASP A 165 -9.31 -41.17 4.27
CA ASP A 165 -7.87 -41.01 4.19
C ASP A 165 -7.31 -40.38 5.46
N PHE A 166 -8.11 -39.50 6.11
CA PHE A 166 -7.75 -38.80 7.34
C PHE A 166 -7.77 -39.71 8.57
N ARG A 167 -8.79 -40.54 8.72
CA ARG A 167 -8.92 -41.45 9.88
C ARG A 167 -7.75 -42.42 10.06
N PRO A 168 -7.26 -43.10 9.03
CA PRO A 168 -6.12 -44.01 9.14
C PRO A 168 -4.76 -43.30 9.08
N TYR A 169 -4.72 -41.95 9.03
CA TYR A 169 -3.47 -41.20 8.89
C TYR A 169 -2.51 -41.52 10.03
N LEU A 170 -1.22 -41.74 9.69
CA LEU A 170 -0.17 -42.08 10.64
C LEU A 170 0.33 -40.83 11.38
N ILE A 171 0.36 -40.92 12.69
CA ILE A 171 0.87 -39.87 13.59
C ILE A 171 2.11 -40.44 14.31
N ALA A 172 3.24 -39.72 14.25
CA ALA A 172 4.41 -40.02 15.07
C ALA A 172 4.15 -39.49 16.49
N VAL A 173 4.19 -40.38 17.45
CA VAL A 173 3.84 -40.09 18.88
C VAL A 173 5.09 -40.19 19.75
N PRO A 174 5.68 -39.03 20.15
CA PRO A 174 6.74 -38.97 21.15
C PRO A 174 6.21 -39.31 22.56
N PRO A 175 7.08 -39.59 23.53
CA PRO A 175 6.74 -39.54 24.95
C PRO A 175 6.12 -38.19 25.30
N ILE A 176 5.13 -38.16 26.25
CA ILE A 176 4.33 -36.97 26.56
C ILE A 176 5.18 -35.74 26.95
N ASP A 177 6.28 -35.94 27.66
CA ASP A 177 7.16 -34.84 28.08
C ASP A 177 7.97 -34.29 26.89
N GLU A 178 8.30 -35.10 25.91
CA GLU A 178 8.94 -34.66 24.67
C GLU A 178 7.92 -33.85 23.79
N GLN A 179 6.66 -34.31 23.72
CA GLN A 179 5.59 -33.53 23.08
C GLN A 179 5.47 -32.14 23.71
N LYS A 180 5.50 -32.01 25.05
CA LYS A 180 5.49 -30.72 25.74
C LYS A 180 6.69 -29.84 25.34
N GLN A 181 7.88 -30.42 25.28
CA GLN A 181 9.09 -29.68 24.87
C GLN A 181 8.98 -29.18 23.42
N ILE A 182 8.51 -30.03 22.50
CA ILE A 182 8.29 -29.68 21.11
C ILE A 182 7.28 -28.53 20.99
N VAL A 183 6.11 -28.66 21.66
CA VAL A 183 5.07 -27.64 21.66
C VAL A 183 5.57 -26.30 22.20
N ASN A 184 6.26 -26.32 23.35
CA ASN A 184 6.80 -25.10 23.95
C ASN A 184 7.82 -24.42 23.02
N LYS A 185 8.69 -25.22 22.39
CA LYS A 185 9.68 -24.66 21.44
C LYS A 185 9.03 -24.09 20.19
N LEU A 186 8.00 -24.73 19.66
CA LEU A 186 7.23 -24.21 18.53
C LEU A 186 6.52 -22.90 18.86
N ILE A 187 5.88 -22.81 20.03
CA ILE A 187 5.21 -21.57 20.50
C ILE A 187 6.23 -20.42 20.62
N GLU A 188 7.41 -20.69 21.19
CA GLU A 188 8.49 -19.70 21.29
C GLU A 188 8.92 -19.22 19.89
N LEU A 189 9.20 -20.15 18.97
CA LEU A 189 9.64 -19.81 17.61
C LEU A 189 8.58 -19.06 16.81
N LEU A 190 7.33 -19.49 16.87
CA LEU A 190 6.22 -18.81 16.20
C LEU A 190 6.07 -17.36 16.71
N SER A 191 6.18 -17.16 18.03
CA SER A 191 6.17 -15.80 18.61
C SER A 191 7.32 -14.93 18.12
N LEU A 192 8.51 -15.50 17.92
CA LEU A 192 9.66 -14.78 17.36
C LEU A 192 9.46 -14.43 15.87
N ILE A 193 8.86 -15.35 15.10
CA ILE A 193 8.51 -15.11 13.68
C ILE A 193 7.51 -13.97 13.57
N ASP A 194 6.47 -13.95 14.40
CA ASP A 194 5.48 -12.87 14.39
C ASP A 194 6.10 -11.51 14.71
N LYS A 195 7.01 -11.47 15.70
CA LYS A 195 7.78 -10.26 16.01
C LYS A 195 8.64 -9.83 14.84
N TYR A 196 9.36 -10.75 14.20
CA TYR A 196 10.21 -10.49 13.06
C TYR A 196 9.40 -9.88 11.89
N ASN A 197 8.26 -10.46 11.55
CA ASN A 197 7.37 -9.95 10.51
C ASN A 197 6.86 -8.54 10.85
N CYS A 198 6.42 -8.32 12.10
CA CYS A 198 5.97 -7.00 12.55
C CYS A 198 7.07 -5.93 12.43
N TYR A 199 8.31 -6.25 12.79
CA TYR A 199 9.43 -5.32 12.66
C TYR A 199 9.87 -5.13 11.21
N GLY A 200 9.81 -6.18 10.38
CA GLY A 200 10.07 -6.12 8.95
C GLY A 200 9.11 -5.15 8.24
N ASP A 201 7.81 -5.25 8.51
CA ASP A 201 6.78 -4.35 7.97
C ASP A 201 7.00 -2.90 8.41
N LYS A 202 7.33 -2.68 9.69
CA LYS A 202 7.64 -1.34 10.21
C LYS A 202 8.87 -0.74 9.53
N LEU A 203 9.92 -1.54 9.33
CA LEU A 203 11.14 -1.10 8.65
C LEU A 203 10.87 -0.76 7.17
N ALA A 204 10.11 -1.59 6.47
CA ALA A 204 9.73 -1.33 5.08
C ALA A 204 8.91 -0.04 4.96
N LYS A 205 7.95 0.18 5.88
CA LYS A 205 7.17 1.43 5.94
C LYS A 205 8.07 2.63 6.20
N LEU A 206 8.96 2.56 7.20
CA LEU A 206 9.89 3.63 7.55
C LEU A 206 10.81 3.98 6.37
N ASN A 207 11.36 2.98 5.69
CA ASN A 207 12.20 3.20 4.51
C ASN A 207 11.44 3.93 3.39
N ASN A 208 10.19 3.57 3.11
CA ASN A 208 9.37 4.26 2.12
C ASN A 208 9.06 5.71 2.53
N GLU A 209 8.76 5.95 3.80
CA GLU A 209 8.48 7.29 4.33
C GLU A 209 9.72 8.19 4.30
N ILE A 210 10.91 7.66 4.65
CA ILE A 210 12.14 8.44 4.71
C ILE A 210 12.53 9.00 3.33
N TYR A 211 12.36 8.22 2.25
CA TYR A 211 12.62 8.69 0.89
C TYR A 211 11.71 9.86 0.50
N THR A 212 10.44 9.78 0.86
CA THR A 212 9.46 10.85 0.57
C THR A 212 9.79 12.11 1.38
N LEU A 213 10.11 11.95 2.66
CA LEU A 213 10.48 13.06 3.55
C LEU A 213 11.78 13.72 3.10
N LEU A 214 12.79 12.94 2.72
CA LEU A 214 14.06 13.49 2.22
C LEU A 214 13.88 14.27 0.92
N LYS A 215 13.09 13.77 -0.04
CA LYS A 215 12.77 14.53 -1.26
C LYS A 215 12.08 15.86 -0.94
N LYS A 216 11.13 15.85 -0.02
CA LYS A 216 10.43 17.06 0.42
C LYS A 216 11.38 18.03 1.11
N SER A 217 12.27 17.54 1.98
CA SER A 217 13.30 18.35 2.66
C SER A 217 14.26 18.99 1.65
N ILE A 218 14.75 18.23 0.67
CA ILE A 218 15.63 18.77 -0.39
C ILE A 218 14.94 19.91 -1.16
N LEU A 219 13.69 19.73 -1.53
CA LEU A 219 12.92 20.79 -2.21
C LEU A 219 12.70 22.00 -1.29
N GLN A 220 12.47 21.78 -0.01
CA GLN A 220 12.32 22.85 0.97
C GLN A 220 13.60 23.66 1.11
N GLU A 221 14.75 23.02 1.31
CA GLU A 221 16.06 23.68 1.37
C GLU A 221 16.37 24.44 0.08
N ALA A 222 15.98 23.88 -1.08
CA ALA A 222 16.14 24.51 -2.38
C ALA A 222 15.39 25.84 -2.50
N ILE A 223 14.09 25.84 -2.14
CA ILE A 223 13.23 27.03 -2.28
C ILE A 223 13.48 28.08 -1.19
N GLN A 224 14.16 27.71 -0.10
CA GLN A 224 14.59 28.62 0.95
C GLN A 224 15.98 29.24 0.70
N GLY A 225 16.71 28.84 -0.36
CA GLY A 225 18.07 29.28 -0.65
C GLY A 225 19.14 28.68 0.26
N LYS A 226 18.86 27.54 0.90
CA LYS A 226 19.79 26.85 1.82
C LYS A 226 20.51 25.66 1.19
N LEU A 227 20.05 25.19 0.01
CA LEU A 227 20.57 23.97 -0.63
C LEU A 227 21.96 24.16 -1.29
N VAL A 228 22.27 25.36 -1.73
CA VAL A 228 23.56 25.73 -2.34
C VAL A 228 24.10 27.04 -1.73
N PRO A 229 25.43 27.25 -1.70
CA PRO A 229 25.98 28.49 -1.21
C PRO A 229 25.64 29.68 -2.13
N GLN A 230 25.45 30.86 -1.52
CA GLN A 230 25.33 32.14 -2.23
C GLN A 230 26.69 32.54 -2.80
N ILE A 231 26.73 32.90 -4.09
CA ILE A 231 27.96 33.32 -4.79
C ILE A 231 27.81 34.79 -5.20
N ILE A 232 28.73 35.64 -4.76
CA ILE A 232 28.67 37.10 -4.98
C ILE A 232 28.69 37.44 -6.47
N GLU A 233 29.44 36.68 -7.26
CA GLU A 233 29.60 36.86 -8.71
C GLU A 233 28.29 36.61 -9.51
N ASP A 234 27.32 35.91 -8.91
CA ASP A 234 26.01 35.73 -9.57
C ASP A 234 25.17 37.03 -9.55
N GLY A 235 25.55 38.02 -8.78
CA GLY A 235 24.83 39.28 -8.61
C GLY A 235 23.51 39.12 -7.84
N THR A 236 22.51 39.91 -8.22
CA THR A 236 21.20 39.91 -7.61
C THR A 236 20.12 39.53 -8.65
N ALA A 237 18.98 39.05 -8.18
CA ALA A 237 17.86 38.70 -9.06
C ALA A 237 16.97 39.92 -9.43
N TYR A 238 17.33 41.12 -9.06
CA TYR A 238 16.50 42.32 -9.29
C TYR A 238 16.19 42.54 -10.78
N GLU A 239 17.21 42.45 -11.64
CA GLU A 239 17.06 42.62 -13.08
C GLU A 239 16.16 41.56 -13.73
N LEU A 240 16.10 40.33 -13.17
CA LEU A 240 15.26 39.26 -13.69
C LEU A 240 13.78 39.63 -13.59
N LEU A 241 13.32 40.28 -12.52
CA LEU A 241 11.93 40.71 -12.38
C LEU A 241 11.53 41.74 -13.44
N GLU A 242 12.41 42.68 -13.77
CA GLU A 242 12.14 43.67 -14.82
C GLU A 242 12.12 43.01 -16.20
N GLN A 243 13.01 42.05 -16.49
CA GLN A 243 13.00 41.27 -17.72
C GLN A 243 11.71 40.47 -17.86
N ILE A 244 11.28 39.75 -16.83
CA ILE A 244 10.01 38.99 -16.80
C ILE A 244 8.82 39.90 -17.07
N LYS A 245 8.79 41.10 -16.48
CA LYS A 245 7.71 42.07 -16.67
C LYS A 245 7.68 42.58 -18.12
N ALA A 246 8.84 42.88 -18.71
CA ALA A 246 8.94 43.29 -20.10
C ALA A 246 8.51 42.18 -21.07
N GLU A 247 8.94 40.92 -20.82
CA GLU A 247 8.51 39.77 -21.60
C GLU A 247 6.98 39.60 -21.56
N LYS A 248 6.36 39.65 -20.39
CA LYS A 248 4.89 39.57 -20.26
C LYS A 248 4.15 40.69 -20.99
N GLN A 249 4.68 41.92 -20.93
CA GLN A 249 4.09 43.03 -21.66
C GLN A 249 4.09 42.80 -23.17
N ASN A 250 5.18 42.27 -23.72
CA ASN A 250 5.29 41.93 -25.14
C ASN A 250 4.32 40.79 -25.52
N LEU A 251 4.24 39.73 -24.75
CA LEU A 251 3.33 38.62 -24.99
C LEU A 251 1.83 39.04 -24.90
N VAL A 252 1.51 39.98 -24.06
CA VAL A 252 0.16 40.57 -24.03
C VAL A 252 -0.13 41.43 -25.27
N LYS A 253 0.86 42.19 -25.74
CA LYS A 253 0.71 42.97 -27.01
C LYS A 253 0.55 42.02 -28.22
N GLU A 254 1.22 40.89 -28.24
CA GLU A 254 1.11 39.85 -29.26
C GLU A 254 -0.19 39.01 -29.13
N GLY A 255 -1.01 39.22 -28.08
CA GLY A 255 -2.24 38.45 -27.85
C GLY A 255 -2.00 37.02 -27.34
N LYS A 256 -0.76 36.65 -26.99
CA LYS A 256 -0.40 35.33 -26.45
C LYS A 256 -0.78 35.18 -24.98
N LEU A 257 -0.75 36.28 -24.22
CA LEU A 257 -1.22 36.34 -22.84
C LEU A 257 -2.38 37.33 -22.69
N LYS A 258 -3.27 37.05 -21.71
CA LYS A 258 -4.37 37.95 -21.37
C LYS A 258 -3.86 39.18 -20.61
N LYS A 259 -4.53 40.33 -20.75
CA LYS A 259 -4.21 41.58 -20.02
C LYS A 259 -4.14 41.35 -18.50
N SER A 260 -4.97 40.45 -17.95
CA SER A 260 -4.98 40.10 -16.55
C SER A 260 -3.63 39.49 -16.07
N ALA A 261 -2.80 38.98 -16.95
CA ALA A 261 -1.46 38.47 -16.62
C ALA A 261 -0.49 39.60 -16.18
N LEU A 262 -0.79 40.86 -16.51
CA LEU A 262 -0.01 42.02 -16.08
C LEU A 262 -0.37 42.51 -14.65
N ALA A 263 -1.47 42.04 -14.09
CA ALA A 263 -1.87 42.37 -12.71
C ALA A 263 -0.97 41.61 -11.72
N THR A 264 0.23 42.13 -11.50
CA THR A 264 1.19 41.61 -10.53
C THR A 264 1.38 42.60 -9.39
N SER A 265 1.66 42.09 -8.19
CA SER A 265 2.10 42.88 -7.06
C SER A 265 3.60 43.05 -7.01
N VAL A 266 4.06 43.99 -6.23
CA VAL A 266 5.47 44.19 -5.90
C VAL A 266 5.64 43.90 -4.42
N ILE A 267 6.53 42.95 -4.07
CA ILE A 267 6.90 42.64 -2.70
C ILE A 267 8.24 43.31 -2.40
N PHE A 268 8.31 44.07 -1.33
CA PHE A 268 9.53 44.78 -0.91
C PHE A 268 9.66 44.78 0.62
N ARG A 269 10.90 45.03 1.07
CA ARG A 269 11.19 45.17 2.50
C ARG A 269 11.17 46.65 2.86
N GLY A 270 10.45 47.00 3.93
CA GLY A 270 10.40 48.35 4.48
C GLY A 270 11.58 48.65 5.39
N ASP A 271 11.71 49.94 5.78
CA ASP A 271 12.75 50.43 6.71
C ASP A 271 12.64 49.79 8.11
N ASP A 272 11.46 49.30 8.46
CA ASP A 272 11.17 48.58 9.72
C ASP A 272 11.52 47.08 9.66
N ASN A 273 12.19 46.64 8.59
CA ASN A 273 12.56 45.26 8.32
C ASN A 273 11.38 44.29 8.08
N LYS A 274 10.15 44.81 7.95
CA LYS A 274 8.97 44.01 7.56
C LYS A 274 8.82 43.96 6.05
N TYR A 275 8.02 42.98 5.59
CA TYR A 275 7.72 42.83 4.17
C TYR A 275 6.34 43.39 3.86
N TYR A 276 6.28 44.09 2.74
CA TYR A 276 5.07 44.73 2.23
C TYR A 276 4.78 44.29 0.81
N GLU A 277 3.50 44.16 0.49
CA GLU A 277 3.00 43.92 -0.86
C GLU A 277 2.22 45.12 -1.36
N GLN A 278 2.62 45.65 -2.49
CA GLN A 278 1.94 46.73 -3.18
C GLN A 278 1.14 46.21 -4.37
N ILE A 279 -0.17 46.47 -4.36
CA ILE A 279 -1.10 46.19 -5.46
C ILE A 279 -1.75 47.51 -5.88
N GLY A 280 -1.30 48.08 -7.01
CA GLY A 280 -1.70 49.44 -7.42
C GLY A 280 -1.25 50.49 -6.40
N SER A 281 -2.19 51.20 -5.78
CA SER A 281 -1.92 52.21 -4.74
C SER A 281 -2.00 51.62 -3.30
N LYS A 282 -2.45 50.39 -3.13
CA LYS A 282 -2.63 49.77 -1.81
C LYS A 282 -1.36 49.04 -1.40
N VAL A 283 -0.83 49.34 -0.21
CA VAL A 283 0.29 48.69 0.46
C VAL A 283 -0.24 47.93 1.65
N THR A 284 0.17 46.65 1.80
CA THR A 284 -0.28 45.80 2.92
C THR A 284 0.94 45.06 3.47
N GLU A 285 1.06 45.00 4.80
CA GLU A 285 2.06 44.14 5.44
C GLU A 285 1.75 42.66 5.17
N ILE A 286 2.78 41.88 4.85
CA ILE A 286 2.67 40.45 4.59
C ILE A 286 3.72 39.65 5.36
N GLU A 287 3.40 38.43 5.73
CA GLU A 287 4.37 37.47 6.25
C GLU A 287 4.90 36.58 5.11
N LEU A 288 6.22 36.41 5.08
CA LEU A 288 6.85 35.50 4.13
C LEU A 288 6.78 34.07 4.67
N PRO A 289 6.62 33.06 3.78
CA PRO A 289 6.64 31.66 4.19
C PRO A 289 8.02 31.18 4.67
N PHE A 290 9.09 31.90 4.30
CA PHE A 290 10.49 31.59 4.62
C PHE A 290 11.31 32.86 4.67
N ASP A 291 12.49 32.78 5.34
CA ASP A 291 13.55 33.77 5.24
C ASP A 291 14.35 33.49 3.95
N PHE A 292 14.24 34.40 2.98
CA PHE A 292 14.97 34.28 1.71
C PHE A 292 16.33 35.01 1.78
N PRO A 293 17.36 34.56 1.02
CA PRO A 293 18.63 35.29 0.89
C PRO A 293 18.41 36.72 0.38
N SER A 294 19.23 37.64 0.82
CA SER A 294 19.13 39.05 0.39
C SER A 294 19.43 39.33 -1.08
N THR A 295 20.11 38.38 -1.74
CA THR A 295 20.39 38.41 -3.18
C THR A 295 19.18 38.00 -4.03
N TRP A 296 18.14 37.40 -3.41
CA TRP A 296 16.95 36.96 -4.08
C TRP A 296 15.89 38.06 -4.18
N SER A 297 15.18 38.06 -5.29
CA SER A 297 13.95 38.85 -5.41
C SER A 297 12.74 37.99 -4.98
N ILE A 298 11.71 38.65 -4.49
CA ILE A 298 10.51 37.96 -3.95
C ILE A 298 9.30 38.41 -4.78
N ALA A 299 8.50 37.45 -5.24
CA ALA A 299 7.32 37.74 -6.02
C ALA A 299 6.18 36.74 -5.75
N ARG A 300 4.97 37.06 -6.22
CA ARG A 300 3.92 36.04 -6.35
C ARG A 300 4.21 35.16 -7.57
N LEU A 301 3.79 33.88 -7.49
CA LEU A 301 4.00 32.91 -8.59
C LEU A 301 3.38 33.40 -9.91
N ASN A 302 2.29 34.18 -9.89
CA ASN A 302 1.72 34.77 -11.07
C ASN A 302 2.65 35.73 -11.81
N ALA A 303 3.70 36.25 -11.17
CA ALA A 303 4.70 37.07 -11.83
C ALA A 303 5.52 36.27 -12.85
N VAL A 304 5.90 35.03 -12.53
CA VAL A 304 6.85 34.21 -13.28
C VAL A 304 6.19 33.17 -14.20
N CYS A 305 4.93 32.80 -13.98
CA CYS A 305 4.23 31.82 -14.82
C CYS A 305 2.74 32.16 -15.03
N GLN A 306 2.15 31.56 -16.05
CA GLN A 306 0.72 31.71 -16.38
C GLN A 306 0.15 30.40 -16.92
N LEU A 307 -1.13 30.14 -16.59
CA LEU A 307 -1.90 29.04 -17.18
C LEU A 307 -2.68 29.55 -18.39
N THR A 308 -2.39 28.98 -19.56
CA THR A 308 -3.03 29.38 -20.83
C THR A 308 -3.89 28.23 -21.39
N ASP A 309 -4.85 28.62 -22.24
CA ASP A 309 -5.77 27.66 -22.86
C ASP A 309 -5.16 26.92 -24.06
N GLY A 310 -4.05 27.43 -24.61
CA GLY A 310 -3.51 27.01 -25.89
C GLY A 310 -4.37 27.44 -27.08
N LEU A 311 -3.85 27.28 -28.30
CA LEU A 311 -4.59 27.56 -29.54
C LEU A 311 -5.26 26.28 -30.04
N LYS A 312 -6.56 26.41 -30.37
CA LYS A 312 -7.31 25.31 -31.00
C LYS A 312 -7.00 25.29 -32.48
N ILE A 313 -6.54 24.14 -32.97
CA ILE A 313 -6.27 23.90 -34.39
C ILE A 313 -6.98 22.65 -34.89
N PHE A 314 -7.06 22.51 -36.23
CA PHE A 314 -7.60 21.36 -36.94
C PHE A 314 -6.46 20.50 -37.49
N GLY A 315 -6.65 19.19 -37.54
CA GLY A 315 -5.70 18.20 -38.04
C GLY A 315 -5.63 16.99 -37.12
N LYS A 316 -5.14 15.87 -37.61
CA LYS A 316 -5.02 14.64 -36.84
C LYS A 316 -3.83 14.70 -35.88
N GLN A 317 -4.08 14.61 -34.59
CA GLN A 317 -3.05 14.59 -33.57
C GLN A 317 -3.42 13.63 -32.43
N CYS A 318 -2.41 13.13 -31.71
CA CYS A 318 -2.58 12.30 -30.51
C CYS A 318 -3.16 13.12 -29.36
N LEU A 319 -4.14 12.56 -28.64
CA LEU A 319 -4.67 13.12 -27.40
C LEU A 319 -3.72 12.85 -26.25
N LEU A 320 -3.22 13.90 -25.64
CA LEU A 320 -2.35 13.88 -24.46
C LEU A 320 -3.20 14.13 -23.20
N ASP A 321 -3.96 13.12 -22.81
CA ASP A 321 -4.72 13.16 -21.56
C ASP A 321 -3.91 12.56 -20.37
N ALA A 322 -4.45 12.68 -19.16
CA ALA A 322 -3.76 12.21 -17.96
C ALA A 322 -3.53 10.68 -17.92
N LYS A 323 -4.34 9.89 -18.62
CA LYS A 323 -4.17 8.44 -18.70
C LYS A 323 -3.01 8.10 -19.63
N TYR A 324 -2.98 8.73 -20.80
CA TYR A 324 -1.90 8.57 -21.76
C TYR A 324 -0.54 9.02 -21.18
N LEU A 325 -0.48 10.21 -20.60
CA LEU A 325 0.75 10.75 -20.01
C LEU A 325 1.30 9.94 -18.83
N ARG A 326 0.46 9.13 -18.19
CA ARG A 326 0.87 8.17 -17.14
C ARG A 326 1.12 6.76 -17.68
N GLY A 327 1.10 6.55 -19.01
CA GLY A 327 1.28 5.23 -19.62
C GLY A 327 0.16 4.23 -19.36
N LYS A 328 -1.06 4.71 -19.03
CA LYS A 328 -2.22 3.87 -18.67
C LYS A 328 -3.24 3.68 -19.80
N SER A 329 -3.05 4.31 -20.95
CA SER A 329 -3.90 4.16 -22.13
C SER A 329 -3.08 4.20 -23.41
N SER A 330 -3.61 3.57 -24.48
CA SER A 330 -3.08 3.65 -25.83
C SER A 330 -3.36 5.02 -26.47
N GLU A 331 -2.69 5.29 -27.60
CA GLU A 331 -2.91 6.51 -28.37
C GLU A 331 -4.35 6.64 -28.88
N THR A 332 -4.90 7.84 -28.72
CA THR A 332 -6.20 8.24 -29.27
C THR A 332 -5.96 9.41 -30.20
N ILE A 333 -6.42 9.33 -31.46
CA ILE A 333 -6.26 10.38 -32.45
C ILE A 333 -7.53 11.24 -32.48
N LEU A 334 -7.36 12.57 -32.44
CA LEU A 334 -8.44 13.56 -32.58
C LEU A 334 -8.23 14.40 -33.85
N GLU A 335 -9.34 14.85 -34.46
CA GLU A 335 -9.35 15.69 -35.67
C GLU A 335 -9.14 17.19 -35.35
N GLN A 336 -9.31 17.59 -34.08
CA GLN A 336 -9.12 18.97 -33.63
C GLN A 336 -8.84 19.02 -32.14
N GLY A 337 -8.08 20.01 -31.68
CA GLY A 337 -7.80 20.18 -30.26
C GLY A 337 -6.87 21.36 -29.99
N LYS A 338 -6.45 21.51 -28.75
CA LYS A 338 -5.48 22.53 -28.31
C LYS A 338 -4.08 21.96 -28.47
N LEU A 339 -3.34 22.43 -29.48
CA LEU A 339 -2.01 21.94 -29.77
C LEU A 339 -1.02 22.32 -28.68
N VAL A 340 -0.20 21.36 -28.29
CA VAL A 340 1.01 21.53 -27.48
C VAL A 340 2.15 20.77 -28.13
N TYR A 341 3.38 21.27 -27.96
CA TYR A 341 4.57 20.72 -28.56
C TYR A 341 5.39 19.92 -27.57
N LYS A 342 6.22 19.03 -28.11
CA LYS A 342 7.20 18.28 -27.31
C LYS A 342 8.06 19.24 -26.48
N GLY A 343 8.14 19.00 -25.17
CA GLY A 343 8.86 19.83 -24.22
C GLY A 343 8.01 20.89 -23.52
N ASP A 344 6.79 21.19 -24.03
CA ASP A 344 5.88 22.10 -23.32
C ASP A 344 5.50 21.55 -21.94
N ASN A 345 5.21 22.45 -21.01
CA ASN A 345 4.65 22.07 -19.71
C ASN A 345 3.12 22.22 -19.71
N ILE A 346 2.43 21.19 -19.26
CA ILE A 346 1.00 21.22 -19.05
C ILE A 346 0.65 20.86 -17.62
N MET A 347 -0.28 21.56 -17.00
CA MET A 347 -0.72 21.35 -15.63
C MET A 347 -2.13 20.82 -15.59
N LEU A 348 -2.34 19.75 -14.83
CA LEU A 348 -3.68 19.22 -14.55
C LEU A 348 -4.42 20.21 -13.64
N VAL A 349 -5.52 20.78 -14.13
CA VAL A 349 -6.31 21.77 -13.38
C VAL A 349 -7.62 21.20 -12.87
N ASP A 350 -8.09 20.07 -13.39
CA ASP A 350 -9.33 19.41 -13.00
C ASP A 350 -9.08 17.97 -12.59
N GLY A 351 -9.71 17.52 -11.49
CA GLY A 351 -9.62 16.16 -10.96
C GLY A 351 -8.81 16.07 -9.65
N GLU A 352 -8.72 14.84 -9.12
CA GLU A 352 -8.09 14.58 -7.81
C GLU A 352 -6.61 14.97 -7.72
N ASN A 353 -5.87 14.90 -8.80
CA ASN A 353 -4.45 15.24 -8.86
C ASN A 353 -4.19 16.62 -9.47
N SER A 354 -5.17 17.57 -9.36
CA SER A 354 -4.97 18.93 -9.83
C SER A 354 -3.74 19.58 -9.16
N GLY A 355 -2.95 20.32 -9.99
CA GLY A 355 -1.63 20.83 -9.60
C GLY A 355 -0.46 19.96 -10.07
N GLU A 356 -0.70 18.79 -10.66
CA GLU A 356 0.35 17.97 -11.25
C GLU A 356 0.80 18.53 -12.60
N VAL A 357 2.12 18.65 -12.81
CA VAL A 357 2.70 19.14 -14.06
C VAL A 357 3.29 17.97 -14.84
N PHE A 358 3.09 17.97 -16.14
CA PHE A 358 3.67 17.03 -17.10
C PHE A 358 4.47 17.78 -18.17
N ILE A 359 5.62 17.23 -18.52
CA ILE A 359 6.36 17.64 -19.72
C ILE A 359 5.80 16.83 -20.89
N VAL A 360 5.42 17.52 -21.95
CA VAL A 360 4.82 16.93 -23.15
C VAL A 360 5.86 16.05 -23.88
N PRO A 361 5.61 14.73 -24.05
CA PRO A 361 6.59 13.82 -24.65
C PRO A 361 6.68 13.91 -26.17
N GLN A 362 5.61 14.35 -26.83
CA GLN A 362 5.48 14.50 -28.29
C GLN A 362 4.41 15.56 -28.62
N ASP A 363 4.42 16.07 -29.83
CA ASP A 363 3.37 16.98 -30.30
C ASP A 363 2.01 16.31 -30.26
N GLY A 364 0.97 17.05 -29.81
CA GLY A 364 -0.35 16.49 -29.67
C GLY A 364 -1.38 17.45 -29.11
N TYR A 365 -2.59 16.98 -28.92
CA TYR A 365 -3.68 17.76 -28.36
C TYR A 365 -3.77 17.60 -26.86
N MET A 366 -3.67 18.70 -26.15
CA MET A 366 -3.83 18.75 -24.70
C MET A 366 -5.24 18.33 -24.28
N GLY A 367 -5.33 17.39 -23.34
CA GLY A 367 -6.60 16.94 -22.76
C GLY A 367 -7.38 18.11 -22.11
N SER A 368 -8.71 18.00 -22.06
CA SER A 368 -9.61 19.07 -21.58
C SER A 368 -9.37 19.49 -20.12
N THR A 369 -8.83 18.58 -19.31
CA THR A 369 -8.52 18.80 -17.88
C THR A 369 -7.21 19.55 -17.65
N PHE A 370 -6.47 19.88 -18.71
CA PHE A 370 -5.18 20.53 -18.61
C PHE A 370 -5.23 22.01 -19.06
N LYS A 371 -4.25 22.77 -18.58
CA LYS A 371 -3.85 24.06 -19.10
C LYS A 371 -2.36 24.01 -19.44
N GLN A 372 -1.95 24.72 -20.49
CA GLN A 372 -0.53 24.91 -20.77
C GLN A 372 0.06 25.85 -19.70
N LEU A 373 1.19 25.48 -19.13
CA LEU A 373 1.90 26.26 -18.13
C LEU A 373 3.03 27.04 -18.83
N TRP A 374 2.79 28.32 -19.08
CA TRP A 374 3.85 29.22 -19.55
C TRP A 374 4.71 29.63 -18.34
N ILE A 375 6.02 29.59 -18.52
CA ILE A 375 7.04 30.08 -17.57
C ILE A 375 7.90 31.09 -18.33
N SER A 376 8.27 32.21 -17.67
CA SER A 376 9.13 33.23 -18.30
C SER A 376 10.48 32.67 -18.73
N SER A 377 10.93 33.05 -19.92
CA SER A 377 12.26 32.64 -20.44
C SER A 377 13.44 33.21 -19.63
N SER A 378 13.20 34.25 -18.84
CA SER A 378 14.19 34.81 -17.88
C SER A 378 14.35 33.94 -16.62
N MET A 379 13.50 32.95 -16.41
CA MET A 379 13.61 31.97 -15.32
C MET A 379 14.23 30.68 -15.83
N TYR A 380 14.98 30.00 -14.98
CA TYR A 380 15.33 28.61 -15.26
C TYR A 380 14.13 27.73 -14.97
N GLU A 381 13.46 27.27 -16.04
CA GLU A 381 12.20 26.53 -15.97
C GLU A 381 12.18 25.39 -14.95
N PRO A 382 13.20 24.49 -14.85
CA PRO A 382 13.20 23.42 -13.86
C PRO A 382 13.18 23.91 -12.41
N TYR A 383 13.67 25.13 -12.11
CA TYR A 383 13.56 25.72 -10.79
C TYR A 383 12.11 26.05 -10.43
N VAL A 384 11.37 26.65 -11.36
CA VAL A 384 9.93 26.96 -11.16
C VAL A 384 9.13 25.68 -11.01
N LEU A 385 9.47 24.64 -11.80
CA LEU A 385 8.83 23.32 -11.68
C LEU A 385 9.12 22.66 -10.32
N ALA A 386 10.34 22.74 -9.80
CA ALA A 386 10.70 22.25 -8.48
C ALA A 386 9.93 22.99 -7.37
N PHE A 387 9.74 24.32 -7.51
CA PHE A 387 8.90 25.10 -6.61
C PHE A 387 7.42 24.62 -6.63
N ILE A 388 6.83 24.45 -7.79
CA ILE A 388 5.47 23.94 -7.93
C ILE A 388 5.37 22.52 -7.36
N GLN A 389 6.36 21.67 -7.57
CA GLN A 389 6.41 20.31 -7.04
C GLN A 389 6.44 20.29 -5.51
N PHE A 390 7.14 21.22 -4.86
CA PHE A 390 7.13 21.35 -3.41
C PHE A 390 5.72 21.64 -2.87
N TYR A 391 4.96 22.52 -3.53
CA TYR A 391 3.61 22.90 -3.13
C TYR A 391 2.52 21.94 -3.66
N LYS A 392 2.88 20.86 -4.38
CA LYS A 392 1.92 19.93 -5.00
C LYS A 392 0.87 19.40 -4.03
N GLU A 393 1.27 19.00 -2.81
CA GLU A 393 0.34 18.50 -1.78
C GLU A 393 -0.59 19.60 -1.27
N THR A 394 -0.07 20.80 -1.03
CA THR A 394 -0.85 21.97 -0.60
C THR A 394 -1.91 22.33 -1.65
N LEU A 395 -1.52 22.37 -2.91
CA LEU A 395 -2.42 22.62 -4.03
C LEU A 395 -3.49 21.53 -4.16
N ARG A 396 -3.08 20.27 -4.02
CA ARG A 396 -3.98 19.10 -4.04
C ARG A 396 -5.02 19.15 -2.91
N ASN A 397 -4.63 19.59 -1.71
CA ASN A 397 -5.50 19.59 -0.53
C ASN A 397 -6.39 20.85 -0.44
N SER A 398 -6.13 21.89 -1.25
CA SER A 398 -6.86 23.18 -1.25
C SER A 398 -7.87 23.34 -2.39
N LYS A 399 -8.27 22.24 -3.03
CA LYS A 399 -9.18 22.22 -4.18
C LYS A 399 -10.52 22.88 -3.89
N LYS A 400 -11.10 23.49 -4.91
CA LYS A 400 -12.46 24.07 -4.89
C LYS A 400 -13.40 23.15 -5.70
N GLY A 401 -14.62 22.90 -5.20
CA GLY A 401 -15.66 22.10 -5.87
C GLY A 401 -15.84 20.68 -5.27
N ALA A 402 -17.10 20.29 -5.03
CA ALA A 402 -17.44 19.02 -4.38
C ALA A 402 -17.56 17.84 -5.37
N ALA A 403 -18.07 18.08 -6.59
CA ALA A 403 -18.32 17.00 -7.57
C ALA A 403 -17.11 16.75 -8.50
N ILE A 404 -16.48 17.82 -8.99
CA ILE A 404 -15.23 17.76 -9.77
C ILE A 404 -14.25 18.72 -9.09
N PRO A 405 -13.21 18.21 -8.43
CA PRO A 405 -12.21 19.05 -7.79
C PRO A 405 -11.43 19.87 -8.83
N HIS A 406 -11.35 21.19 -8.64
CA HIS A 406 -10.60 22.11 -9.49
C HIS A 406 -9.41 22.70 -8.74
N LEU A 407 -8.32 22.96 -9.46
CA LEU A 407 -7.17 23.70 -8.93
C LEU A 407 -7.62 25.04 -8.35
N ASN A 408 -7.24 25.32 -7.12
CA ASN A 408 -7.42 26.65 -6.53
C ASN A 408 -6.40 27.62 -7.15
N LYS A 409 -6.80 28.25 -8.28
CA LYS A 409 -5.93 29.18 -9.03
C LYS A 409 -5.52 30.42 -8.21
N GLU A 410 -6.36 30.85 -7.31
CA GLU A 410 -6.08 31.99 -6.44
C GLU A 410 -4.91 31.64 -5.49
N LEU A 411 -4.96 30.47 -4.87
CA LEU A 411 -3.84 29.95 -4.07
C LEU A 411 -2.60 29.72 -4.94
N PHE A 412 -2.75 29.08 -6.11
CA PHE A 412 -1.63 28.80 -7.00
C PHE A 412 -0.86 30.07 -7.39
N TYR A 413 -1.56 31.07 -7.90
CA TYR A 413 -0.95 32.34 -8.30
C TYR A 413 -0.49 33.19 -7.11
N GLY A 414 -1.12 33.01 -5.95
CA GLY A 414 -0.79 33.68 -4.72
C GLY A 414 0.41 33.14 -3.97
N LEU A 415 0.96 31.98 -4.34
CA LEU A 415 2.18 31.43 -3.72
C LEU A 415 3.34 32.44 -3.84
N ILE A 416 4.09 32.62 -2.75
CA ILE A 416 5.27 33.50 -2.72
C ILE A 416 6.48 32.68 -3.12
N ILE A 417 7.15 33.09 -4.21
CA ILE A 417 8.36 32.48 -4.71
C ILE A 417 9.57 33.40 -4.48
N GLY A 418 10.65 32.83 -3.92
CA GLY A 418 11.97 33.44 -3.98
C GLY A 418 12.61 33.19 -5.34
N ILE A 419 13.15 34.24 -5.94
CA ILE A 419 13.78 34.19 -7.26
C ILE A 419 15.28 34.38 -7.06
N PRO A 420 16.11 33.32 -7.15
CA PRO A 420 17.57 33.43 -7.15
C PRO A 420 18.11 34.09 -8.41
N PRO A 421 19.37 34.59 -8.42
CA PRO A 421 20.11 34.85 -9.64
C PRO A 421 20.08 33.64 -10.59
N PHE A 422 20.05 33.86 -11.91
CA PHE A 422 19.80 32.79 -12.89
C PHE A 422 20.81 31.61 -12.79
N GLN A 423 22.09 31.87 -12.52
CA GLN A 423 23.10 30.82 -12.35
C GLN A 423 22.87 30.01 -11.05
N GLU A 424 22.41 30.66 -10.01
CA GLU A 424 22.05 29.97 -8.77
C GLU A 424 20.83 29.06 -8.96
N GLN A 425 19.81 29.47 -9.74
CA GLN A 425 18.69 28.59 -10.10
C GLN A 425 19.17 27.27 -10.72
N LYS A 426 20.15 27.34 -11.63
CA LYS A 426 20.76 26.14 -12.26
C LYS A 426 21.47 25.26 -11.23
N ARG A 427 22.29 25.85 -10.35
CA ARG A 427 23.00 25.08 -9.31
C ARG A 427 22.03 24.40 -8.33
N ILE A 428 20.95 25.09 -7.97
CA ILE A 428 19.89 24.53 -7.13
C ILE A 428 19.30 23.27 -7.78
N VAL A 429 18.91 23.35 -9.05
CA VAL A 429 18.31 22.22 -9.78
C VAL A 429 19.31 21.07 -9.94
N GLN A 430 20.54 21.35 -10.32
CA GLN A 430 21.59 20.32 -10.40
C GLN A 430 21.78 19.59 -9.05
N LYS A 431 21.73 20.33 -7.95
CA LYS A 431 21.85 19.73 -6.62
C LYS A 431 20.63 18.89 -6.26
N ILE A 432 19.41 19.33 -6.61
CA ILE A 432 18.17 18.54 -6.46
C ILE A 432 18.29 17.22 -7.23
N GLU A 433 18.69 17.27 -8.50
CA GLU A 433 18.84 16.09 -9.38
C GLU A 433 19.88 15.11 -8.82
N LEU A 434 21.05 15.61 -8.45
CA LEU A 434 22.12 14.80 -7.85
C LEU A 434 21.63 14.12 -6.56
N SER A 435 20.97 14.88 -5.68
CA SER A 435 20.42 14.33 -4.44
C SER A 435 19.33 13.29 -4.71
N ALA A 436 18.47 13.50 -5.72
CA ALA A 436 17.44 12.54 -6.11
C ALA A 436 18.02 11.24 -6.70
N GLN A 437 19.20 11.30 -7.36
CA GLN A 437 19.91 10.11 -7.85
C GLN A 437 20.48 9.27 -6.70
N LEU A 438 20.96 9.92 -5.64
CA LEU A 438 21.49 9.23 -4.45
C LEU A 438 20.37 8.57 -3.61
N LEU A 439 19.12 8.94 -3.84
CA LEU A 439 17.95 8.37 -3.17
C LEU A 439 17.27 7.24 -3.97
N LYS A 440 17.82 6.84 -5.11
CA LYS A 440 17.35 5.69 -5.90
C LYS A 440 18.12 4.44 -5.49
#